data_e72d49dd853e6952ea3294011b1def6e
#
_entry.id   e72d49dd853e6952ea3294011b1def6e
#
_cell.length_a   1.000
_cell.length_b   1.000
_cell.length_c   1.000
_cell.angle_alpha   90.00
_cell.angle_beta   90.00
_cell.angle_gamma   90.00
#
_symmetry.space_group_name_H-M   'P 1'
#
loop_
_entity.id
_entity.type
_entity.pdbx_description
1 polymer ?
#
loop_
_entity_poly.entity_id
_entity_poly.type
_entity_poly.pdbx_seq_one_letter_code
_entity_poly.pdbx_strand_id
1 'polypeptide(L)'
;MDNPTRKLSMVFGAGCLGGLVNSLAVWLSGMYGISAAIGVKIAPQLSAAWLYPRIVWGGIWGFLFLLPILRRNFLTQGLIFSLGPTLVQLFVVFPMKANKGIMGLDLGSLTPLAVVVFNAVWGVMAAIWLRWSKYH
;
A
#
# COMPACT_ATOMS: atom_id res chain seq x y z
N MET A 1 2.25 12.78 -24.68
CA MET A 1 1.09 13.66 -24.65
C MET A 1 0.45 13.67 -23.29
N ASP A 2 0.24 14.86 -22.77
CA ASP A 2 -0.22 15.03 -21.39
C ASP A 2 -1.73 15.14 -21.31
N ASN A 3 -2.41 14.07 -21.68
CA ASN A 3 -3.86 13.98 -21.52
C ASN A 3 -4.18 13.77 -20.03
N PRO A 4 -4.89 14.70 -19.36
CA PRO A 4 -5.20 14.56 -17.95
C PRO A 4 -6.01 13.30 -17.63
N THR A 5 -6.95 12.96 -18.50
CA THR A 5 -7.76 11.74 -18.30
C THR A 5 -6.87 10.49 -18.31
N ARG A 6 -5.93 10.43 -19.24
CA ARG A 6 -4.97 9.32 -19.30
C ARG A 6 -4.12 9.25 -18.04
N LYS A 7 -3.59 10.39 -17.58
CA LYS A 7 -2.77 10.43 -16.38
C LYS A 7 -3.54 9.98 -15.14
N LEU A 8 -4.75 10.53 -14.95
CA LEU A 8 -5.59 10.16 -13.80
C LEU A 8 -5.92 8.67 -13.82
N SER A 9 -6.30 8.14 -14.98
CA SER A 9 -6.61 6.71 -15.11
C SER A 9 -5.42 5.83 -14.81
N MET A 10 -4.24 6.20 -15.30
CA MET A 10 -3.04 5.40 -15.12
C MET A 10 -2.58 5.36 -13.68
N VAL A 11 -2.56 6.50 -12.97
CA VAL A 11 -2.11 6.51 -11.57
C VAL A 11 -3.11 5.81 -10.67
N PHE A 12 -4.42 5.97 -10.93
CA PHE A 12 -5.43 5.25 -10.18
C PHE A 12 -5.31 3.74 -10.41
N GLY A 13 -5.20 3.31 -11.67
CA GLY A 13 -5.03 1.90 -12.00
C GLY A 13 -3.76 1.30 -11.40
N ALA A 14 -2.66 2.04 -11.46
CA ALA A 14 -1.40 1.60 -10.85
C ALA A 14 -1.54 1.42 -9.35
N GLY A 15 -2.22 2.37 -8.68
CA GLY A 15 -2.48 2.28 -7.26
C GLY A 15 -3.40 1.12 -6.90
N CYS A 16 -4.41 0.85 -7.72
CA CYS A 16 -5.29 -0.31 -7.53
C CYS A 16 -4.50 -1.62 -7.64
N LEU A 17 -3.63 -1.72 -8.63
CA LEU A 17 -2.78 -2.90 -8.78
C LEU A 17 -1.85 -3.05 -7.58
N GLY A 18 -1.25 -1.95 -7.13
CA GLY A 18 -0.45 -1.95 -5.91
C GLY A 18 -1.25 -2.40 -4.70
N GLY A 19 -2.49 -1.93 -4.57
CA GLY A 19 -3.38 -2.33 -3.49
C GLY A 19 -3.71 -3.82 -3.53
N LEU A 20 -3.92 -4.37 -4.71
CA LEU A 20 -4.15 -5.80 -4.89
C LEU A 20 -2.93 -6.61 -4.45
N VAL A 21 -1.75 -6.27 -4.96
CA VAL A 21 -0.51 -7.01 -4.63
C VAL A 21 -0.17 -6.87 -3.16
N ASN A 22 -0.32 -5.66 -2.60
CA ASN A 22 -0.16 -5.42 -1.17
C ASN A 22 -1.08 -6.33 -0.35
N SER A 23 -2.35 -6.40 -0.74
CA SER A 23 -3.35 -7.18 -0.02
C SER A 23 -3.05 -8.68 -0.10
N LEU A 24 -2.61 -9.16 -1.27
CA LEU A 24 -2.19 -10.55 -1.41
C LEU A 24 -0.97 -10.85 -0.54
N ALA A 25 -0.02 -9.92 -0.43
CA ALA A 25 1.14 -10.08 0.44
C ALA A 25 0.73 -10.19 1.90
N VAL A 26 -0.20 -9.35 2.36
CA VAL A 26 -0.71 -9.39 3.72
C VAL A 26 -1.43 -10.71 3.98
N TRP A 27 -2.30 -11.12 3.07
CA TRP A 27 -3.07 -12.35 3.21
C TRP A 27 -2.15 -13.57 3.24
N LEU A 28 -1.21 -13.68 2.30
CA LEU A 28 -0.28 -14.81 2.25
C LEU A 28 0.63 -14.86 3.48
N SER A 29 1.10 -13.71 3.95
CA SER A 29 1.94 -13.65 5.16
C SER A 29 1.19 -14.14 6.38
N GLY A 30 -0.10 -13.83 6.48
CA GLY A 30 -0.95 -14.33 7.57
C GLY A 30 -1.21 -15.82 7.44
N MET A 31 -1.55 -16.27 6.23
CA MET A 31 -1.92 -17.67 5.98
C MET A 31 -0.74 -18.62 6.20
N TYR A 32 0.46 -18.24 5.79
CA TYR A 32 1.65 -19.09 5.93
C TYR A 32 2.41 -18.88 7.22
N GLY A 33 1.87 -18.09 8.15
CA GLY A 33 2.47 -17.92 9.47
C GLY A 33 3.67 -16.98 9.52
N ILE A 34 3.96 -16.24 8.45
CA ILE A 34 5.08 -15.30 8.44
C ILE A 34 4.83 -14.17 9.44
N SER A 35 3.62 -13.58 9.43
CA SER A 35 3.25 -12.54 10.38
C SER A 35 3.30 -13.06 11.81
N ALA A 36 2.76 -14.26 12.06
CA ALA A 36 2.78 -14.87 13.38
C ALA A 36 4.20 -15.12 13.87
N ALA A 37 5.11 -15.50 12.98
CA ALA A 37 6.50 -15.78 13.34
C ALA A 37 7.22 -14.58 13.92
N ILE A 38 6.84 -13.35 13.51
CA ILE A 38 7.41 -12.12 14.04
C ILE A 38 6.49 -11.44 15.06
N GLY A 39 5.47 -12.16 15.54
CA GLY A 39 4.57 -11.68 16.56
C GLY A 39 3.55 -10.64 16.12
N VAL A 40 3.30 -10.53 14.83
CA VAL A 40 2.32 -9.59 14.28
C VAL A 40 1.00 -10.32 14.07
N LYS A 41 -0.05 -9.85 14.75
CA LYS A 41 -1.37 -10.49 14.73
C LYS A 41 -2.22 -9.97 13.58
N ILE A 42 -1.74 -10.14 12.37
CA ILE A 42 -2.45 -9.74 11.15
C ILE A 42 -2.56 -10.97 10.27
N ALA A 43 -3.76 -11.58 10.24
CA ALA A 43 -4.03 -12.77 9.45
C ALA A 43 -5.47 -12.70 8.92
N PRO A 44 -5.75 -11.77 8.00
CA PRO A 44 -7.11 -11.59 7.49
C PRO A 44 -7.54 -12.76 6.62
N GLN A 45 -8.86 -12.97 6.56
CA GLN A 45 -9.43 -13.88 5.57
C GLN A 45 -9.59 -13.14 4.24
N LEU A 46 -9.29 -13.83 3.16
CA LEU A 46 -9.49 -13.26 1.83
C LEU A 46 -10.98 -13.26 1.50
N SER A 47 -11.56 -12.08 1.44
CA SER A 47 -12.97 -11.89 1.12
C SER A 47 -13.13 -10.60 0.30
N ALA A 48 -14.27 -10.49 -0.40
CA ALA A 48 -14.56 -9.28 -1.16
C ALA A 48 -14.64 -8.07 -0.23
N ALA A 49 -15.27 -8.22 0.93
CA ALA A 49 -15.43 -7.12 1.88
C ALA A 49 -14.10 -6.61 2.42
N TRP A 50 -13.10 -7.48 2.54
CA TRP A 50 -11.77 -7.07 2.97
C TRP A 50 -10.94 -6.52 1.81
N LEU A 51 -11.00 -7.19 0.65
CA LEU A 51 -10.11 -6.92 -0.48
C LEU A 51 -10.48 -5.66 -1.26
N TYR A 52 -11.76 -5.50 -1.61
CA TYR A 52 -12.18 -4.46 -2.55
C TYR A 52 -11.92 -3.05 -2.02
N PRO A 53 -12.22 -2.72 -0.75
CA PRO A 53 -11.88 -1.40 -0.23
C PRO A 53 -10.37 -1.13 -0.28
N ARG A 54 -9.55 -2.14 -0.07
CA ARG A 54 -8.09 -2.00 -0.11
C ARG A 54 -7.60 -1.67 -1.50
N ILE A 55 -8.21 -2.27 -2.53
CA ILE A 55 -7.88 -1.96 -3.92
C ILE A 55 -8.26 -0.52 -4.25
N VAL A 56 -9.46 -0.09 -3.87
CA VAL A 56 -9.95 1.26 -4.15
C VAL A 56 -9.08 2.30 -3.43
N TRP A 57 -8.81 2.11 -2.16
CA TRP A 57 -7.95 3.03 -1.41
C TRP A 57 -6.53 3.05 -1.95
N GLY A 58 -6.02 1.90 -2.40
CA GLY A 58 -4.74 1.86 -3.09
C GLY A 58 -4.74 2.73 -4.33
N GLY A 59 -5.83 2.69 -5.09
CA GLY A 59 -6.01 3.55 -6.26
C GLY A 59 -6.03 5.02 -5.89
N ILE A 60 -6.74 5.38 -4.82
CA ILE A 60 -6.81 6.76 -4.32
C ILE A 60 -5.41 7.25 -3.92
N TRP A 61 -4.65 6.46 -3.18
CA TRP A 61 -3.26 6.80 -2.85
C TRP A 61 -2.38 6.88 -4.09
N GLY A 62 -2.73 6.19 -5.16
CA GLY A 62 -2.02 6.25 -6.43
C GLY A 62 -1.94 7.64 -7.02
N PHE A 63 -2.86 8.55 -6.65
CA PHE A 63 -2.81 9.93 -7.10
C PHE A 63 -1.55 10.67 -6.64
N LEU A 64 -0.83 10.17 -5.63
CA LEU A 64 0.46 10.73 -5.25
C LEU A 64 1.45 10.71 -6.42
N PHE A 65 1.34 9.75 -7.33
CA PHE A 65 2.23 9.66 -8.48
C PHE A 65 2.00 10.76 -9.52
N LEU A 66 0.98 11.60 -9.33
CA LEU A 66 0.83 12.82 -10.13
C LEU A 66 1.88 13.88 -9.77
N LEU A 67 2.45 13.79 -8.56
CA LEU A 67 3.47 14.75 -8.13
C LEU A 67 4.75 14.55 -8.93
N PRO A 68 5.30 15.64 -9.52
CA PRO A 68 6.45 15.53 -10.42
C PRO A 68 7.78 15.49 -9.66
N ILE A 69 7.90 14.57 -8.71
CA ILE A 69 9.13 14.41 -7.92
C ILE A 69 9.64 12.99 -8.07
N LEU A 70 10.97 12.84 -8.02
CA LEU A 70 11.65 11.55 -8.05
C LEU A 70 11.34 10.71 -9.31
N ARG A 71 10.99 11.36 -10.42
CA ARG A 71 10.60 10.68 -11.66
C ARG A 71 11.69 9.80 -12.24
N ARG A 72 12.95 10.15 -12.05
CA ARG A 72 14.08 9.42 -12.62
C ARG A 72 14.32 8.10 -11.93
N ASN A 73 14.00 8.04 -10.65
CA ASN A 73 14.19 6.83 -9.86
C ASN A 73 12.82 6.31 -9.42
N PHE A 74 12.22 5.47 -10.26
CA PHE A 74 10.84 5.03 -10.03
C PHE A 74 10.70 4.20 -8.75
N LEU A 75 11.72 3.40 -8.39
CA LEU A 75 11.66 2.62 -7.16
C LEU A 75 11.68 3.51 -5.93
N THR A 76 12.57 4.52 -5.90
CA THR A 76 12.60 5.50 -4.81
C THR A 76 11.30 6.26 -4.71
N GLN A 77 10.74 6.66 -5.86
CA GLN A 77 9.45 7.35 -5.91
C GLN A 77 8.36 6.50 -5.24
N GLY A 78 8.28 5.21 -5.61
CA GLY A 78 7.30 4.31 -5.01
C GLY A 78 7.48 4.13 -3.51
N LEU A 79 8.72 3.99 -3.07
CA LEU A 79 9.02 3.84 -1.64
C LEU A 79 8.66 5.09 -0.84
N ILE A 80 9.01 6.27 -1.35
CA ILE A 80 8.71 7.53 -0.68
C ILE A 80 7.19 7.76 -0.63
N PHE A 81 6.48 7.53 -1.73
CA PHE A 81 5.03 7.73 -1.74
C PHE A 81 4.31 6.71 -0.85
N SER A 82 4.88 5.52 -0.63
CA SER A 82 4.29 4.54 0.28
C SER A 82 4.25 5.04 1.74
N LEU A 83 5.04 6.04 2.07
CA LEU A 83 5.00 6.63 3.41
C LEU A 83 3.67 7.34 3.69
N GLY A 84 2.98 7.84 2.67
CA GLY A 84 1.65 8.46 2.84
C GLY A 84 0.66 7.50 3.51
N PRO A 85 0.29 6.39 2.85
CA PRO A 85 -0.61 5.42 3.46
C PRO A 85 -0.03 4.80 4.74
N THR A 86 1.29 4.66 4.83
CA THR A 86 1.92 4.14 6.05
C THR A 86 1.64 5.04 7.24
N LEU A 87 1.86 6.34 7.12
CA LEU A 87 1.62 7.28 8.21
C LEU A 87 0.15 7.30 8.62
N VAL A 88 -0.75 7.31 7.65
CA VAL A 88 -2.19 7.31 7.94
C VAL A 88 -2.58 6.02 8.65
N GLN A 89 -2.08 4.88 8.20
CA GLN A 89 -2.42 3.60 8.82
C GLN A 89 -1.91 3.52 10.25
N LEU A 90 -0.68 3.94 10.50
CA LEU A 90 -0.07 3.83 11.82
C LEU A 90 -0.68 4.79 12.84
N PHE A 91 -1.03 6.01 12.42
CA PHE A 91 -1.43 7.06 13.35
C PHE A 91 -2.92 7.41 13.31
N VAL A 92 -3.66 6.96 12.31
CA VAL A 92 -5.09 7.23 12.19
C VAL A 92 -5.90 5.93 12.21
N VAL A 93 -5.59 4.99 11.33
CA VAL A 93 -6.41 3.77 11.17
C VAL A 93 -6.30 2.89 12.40
N PHE A 94 -5.10 2.55 12.83
CA PHE A 94 -4.92 1.64 13.97
C PHE A 94 -5.44 2.23 15.28
N PRO A 95 -5.07 3.47 15.69
CA PRO A 95 -5.55 3.97 16.97
C PRO A 95 -7.01 4.42 16.97
N MET A 96 -7.50 4.97 15.86
CA MET A 96 -8.83 5.61 15.85
C MET A 96 -9.92 4.73 15.28
N LYS A 97 -9.64 3.94 14.22
CA LYS A 97 -10.67 3.14 13.56
C LYS A 97 -10.64 1.68 13.97
N ALA A 98 -9.47 1.09 14.09
CA ALA A 98 -9.33 -0.32 14.41
C ALA A 98 -9.18 -0.59 15.91
N ASN A 99 -8.93 0.44 16.71
CA ASN A 99 -8.72 0.34 18.16
C ASN A 99 -7.59 -0.63 18.51
N LYS A 100 -6.50 -0.61 17.75
CA LYS A 100 -5.33 -1.47 17.94
C LYS A 100 -4.11 -0.73 18.47
N GLY A 101 -4.33 0.47 19.04
CA GLY A 101 -3.28 1.29 19.60
C GLY A 101 -2.52 2.09 18.55
N ILE A 102 -1.72 3.04 19.00
CA ILE A 102 -0.91 3.84 18.10
C ILE A 102 0.10 2.93 17.37
N MET A 103 0.27 3.15 16.09
CA MET A 103 1.13 2.34 15.21
C MET A 103 0.76 0.85 15.19
N GLY A 104 -0.44 0.49 15.66
CA GLY A 104 -0.87 -0.90 15.70
C GLY A 104 -0.11 -1.77 16.69
N LEU A 105 0.48 -1.17 17.71
CA LEU A 105 1.32 -1.90 18.66
C LEU A 105 0.56 -2.97 19.45
N ASP A 106 -0.77 -2.84 19.56
CA ASP A 106 -1.59 -3.89 20.18
C ASP A 106 -1.57 -5.19 19.38
N LEU A 107 -1.22 -5.14 18.09
CA LEU A 107 -1.09 -6.32 17.23
C LEU A 107 0.29 -6.96 17.32
N GLY A 108 1.25 -6.29 17.95
CA GLY A 108 2.61 -6.78 18.08
C GLY A 108 3.62 -5.64 17.92
N SER A 109 4.78 -5.77 18.55
CA SER A 109 5.80 -4.71 18.53
C SER A 109 6.40 -4.48 17.15
N LEU A 110 6.38 -5.49 16.27
CA LEU A 110 6.89 -5.36 14.90
C LEU A 110 5.82 -4.97 13.89
N THR A 111 4.60 -4.67 14.32
CA THR A 111 3.52 -4.24 13.43
C THR A 111 3.90 -3.00 12.59
N PRO A 112 4.51 -1.94 13.17
CA PRO A 112 4.92 -0.81 12.34
C PRO A 112 5.87 -1.20 11.21
N LEU A 113 6.83 -2.07 11.50
CA LEU A 113 7.76 -2.56 10.49
C LEU A 113 7.03 -3.35 9.39
N ALA A 114 6.11 -4.22 9.78
CA ALA A 114 5.31 -5.00 8.83
C ALA A 114 4.50 -4.08 7.93
N VAL A 115 3.88 -3.03 8.48
CA VAL A 115 3.10 -2.06 7.70
C VAL A 115 4.00 -1.33 6.70
N VAL A 116 5.18 -0.91 7.12
CA VAL A 116 6.14 -0.26 6.22
C VAL A 116 6.46 -1.17 5.03
N VAL A 117 6.75 -2.44 5.29
CA VAL A 117 7.08 -3.42 4.25
C VAL A 117 5.89 -3.64 3.32
N PHE A 118 4.70 -3.87 3.86
CA PHE A 118 3.51 -4.13 3.03
C PHE A 118 3.16 -2.93 2.17
N ASN A 119 3.26 -1.72 2.71
CA ASN A 119 2.96 -0.52 1.94
C ASN A 119 4.06 -0.22 0.91
N ALA A 120 5.31 -0.59 1.20
CA ALA A 120 6.38 -0.51 0.22
C ALA A 120 6.08 -1.42 -0.99
N VAL A 121 5.49 -2.59 -0.77
CA VAL A 121 5.04 -3.47 -1.85
C VAL A 121 4.04 -2.74 -2.75
N TRP A 122 3.07 -2.03 -2.14
CA TRP A 122 2.11 -1.21 -2.89
C TRP A 122 2.83 -0.17 -3.76
N GLY A 123 3.74 0.59 -3.16
CA GLY A 123 4.41 1.69 -3.84
C GLY A 123 5.31 1.21 -4.97
N VAL A 124 6.08 0.16 -4.72
CA VAL A 124 6.97 -0.41 -5.73
C VAL A 124 6.17 -1.01 -6.88
N MET A 125 5.09 -1.73 -6.59
CA MET A 125 4.27 -2.32 -7.66
C MET A 125 3.62 -1.23 -8.51
N ALA A 126 3.09 -0.18 -7.88
CA ALA A 126 2.49 0.93 -8.61
C ALA A 126 3.55 1.62 -9.50
N ALA A 127 4.74 1.84 -8.96
CA ALA A 127 5.83 2.48 -9.70
C ALA A 127 6.28 1.63 -10.89
N ILE A 128 6.41 0.32 -10.70
CA ILE A 128 6.78 -0.60 -11.77
C ILE A 128 5.74 -0.58 -12.89
N TRP A 129 4.46 -0.62 -12.51
CA TRP A 129 3.38 -0.59 -13.50
C TRP A 129 3.41 0.70 -14.32
N LEU A 130 3.62 1.85 -13.67
CA LEU A 130 3.70 3.14 -14.35
C LEU A 130 4.90 3.19 -15.30
N ARG A 131 6.03 2.61 -14.90
CA ARG A 131 7.20 2.53 -15.77
C ARG A 131 6.93 1.66 -17.00
N TRP A 132 6.36 0.48 -16.78
CA TRP A 132 6.05 -0.43 -17.89
C TRP A 132 4.99 0.15 -18.82
N SER A 133 4.06 0.92 -18.29
CA SER A 133 2.99 1.57 -19.07
C SER A 133 3.46 2.85 -19.75
N LYS A 134 4.71 3.21 -19.57
CA LYS A 134 5.29 4.43 -20.15
C LYS A 134 4.50 5.69 -19.75
N TYR A 135 4.16 5.77 -18.48
CA TYR A 135 3.44 6.91 -17.92
C TYR A 135 4.25 8.21 -18.05
N HIS A 136 5.56 8.12 -17.85
CA HIS A 136 6.47 9.28 -17.89
C HIS A 136 6.93 9.60 -19.29
#